data_908cdf25aebabea3766e5d0497a62ad6
#
_entry.id   908cdf25aebabea3766e5d0497a62ad6
#
_cell.length_a   1.000
_cell.length_b   1.000
_cell.length_c   1.000
_cell.angle_alpha   90.00
_cell.angle_beta   90.00
_cell.angle_gamma   90.00
#
_symmetry.space_group_name_H-M   'P 1'
#
loop_
_entity.id
_entity.type
_entity.pdbx_description
1 polymer ?
#
loop_
_entity_poly.entity_id
_entity_poly.type
_entity_poly.pdbx_seq_one_letter_code
_entity_poly.pdbx_strand_id
1 'polypeptide(L)'
;MQRVILLAVKIFAALLAVLLLCGNAAAEDIAAPIADAVPPEASEILDGAGISPENNGAASLSVDGVLGWLWGQCRDRLTEPVRLLAALCGIVLLCALAKSFGDGSGSMSGVFSAVGVLAGAGMTAAAISDALTHTLNVLQAASEFMLVFVPLYAGVIAVMGKAAAASAVNTVTLGAAQLFSQIAVNFLTPVCGTVMGLSVTGAIHPELNISKLAEMIKKVSVWGLSLLMTVFMSILSAQTFVNNAADSVLIRTAKFAVSNGVPIVGGTISDAVNTVSASLSLLHSGIGTYGIIAAAVIILPSLITVVLYRLALSAAEAMGSVFGIKELSELFRAAGWVMSIIMAVIVCFLLLNTISAVIMLAIGSGTA
;
A
#
# COMPACT_ATOMS: atom_id res chain seq x y z
N MET A 1 -13.74 -1.64 14.14
CA MET A 1 -12.70 -2.65 13.90
C MET A 1 -13.02 -3.52 12.68
N GLN A 2 -14.15 -4.25 12.67
CA GLN A 2 -14.57 -5.08 11.52
C GLN A 2 -14.60 -4.33 10.16
N ARG A 3 -15.02 -3.06 10.12
CA ARG A 3 -15.11 -2.29 8.86
C ARG A 3 -13.77 -1.99 8.20
N VAL A 4 -12.69 -1.80 8.96
CA VAL A 4 -11.35 -1.49 8.41
C VAL A 4 -10.68 -2.76 7.89
N ILE A 5 -10.79 -3.87 8.63
CA ILE A 5 -10.31 -5.19 8.18
C ILE A 5 -11.12 -5.64 6.97
N LEU A 6 -12.45 -5.44 6.98
CA LEU A 6 -13.33 -5.79 5.86
C LEU A 6 -13.03 -4.91 4.62
N LEU A 7 -12.67 -3.65 4.82
CA LEU A 7 -12.26 -2.74 3.74
C LEU A 7 -10.92 -3.18 3.13
N ALA A 8 -9.93 -3.49 3.97
CA ALA A 8 -8.63 -4.01 3.51
C ALA A 8 -8.79 -5.33 2.73
N VAL A 9 -9.63 -6.24 3.23
CA VAL A 9 -9.94 -7.52 2.55
C VAL A 9 -10.70 -7.29 1.24
N LYS A 10 -11.65 -6.35 1.20
CA LYS A 10 -12.39 -6.01 -0.04
C LYS A 10 -11.48 -5.34 -1.08
N ILE A 11 -10.60 -4.44 -0.65
CA ILE A 11 -9.61 -3.79 -1.53
C ILE A 11 -8.66 -4.86 -2.08
N PHE A 12 -8.21 -5.78 -1.23
CA PHE A 12 -7.36 -6.89 -1.63
C PHE A 12 -8.08 -7.84 -2.60
N ALA A 13 -9.34 -8.17 -2.35
CA ALA A 13 -10.15 -9.00 -3.26
C ALA A 13 -10.40 -8.30 -4.61
N ALA A 14 -10.63 -6.98 -4.60
CA ALA A 14 -10.77 -6.20 -5.83
C ALA A 14 -9.45 -6.14 -6.62
N LEU A 15 -8.31 -5.97 -5.93
CA LEU A 15 -6.97 -6.02 -6.53
C LEU A 15 -6.67 -7.38 -7.15
N LEU A 16 -7.02 -8.45 -6.44
CA LEU A 16 -6.89 -9.81 -6.94
C LEU A 16 -7.78 -10.08 -8.15
N ALA A 17 -9.01 -9.55 -8.17
CA ALA A 17 -9.92 -9.67 -9.31
C ALA A 17 -9.40 -8.92 -10.55
N VAL A 18 -8.81 -7.74 -10.37
CA VAL A 18 -8.14 -6.99 -11.47
C VAL A 18 -6.93 -7.75 -12.00
N LEU A 19 -6.12 -8.35 -11.11
CA LEU A 19 -4.98 -9.19 -11.45
C LEU A 19 -5.38 -10.42 -12.29
N LEU A 20 -6.50 -11.06 -11.96
CA LEU A 20 -7.00 -12.26 -12.67
C LEU A 20 -7.61 -11.96 -14.05
N LEU A 21 -7.98 -10.68 -14.32
CA LEU A 21 -8.58 -10.27 -15.59
C LEU A 21 -7.54 -9.84 -16.64
N CYS A 22 -6.26 -9.65 -16.27
CA CYS A 22 -5.17 -9.21 -17.16
C CYS A 22 -4.35 -10.40 -17.65
N GLY A 23 -4.61 -10.92 -18.85
CA GLY A 23 -3.87 -12.04 -19.46
C GLY A 23 -3.05 -11.68 -20.69
N ASN A 24 -1.84 -12.21 -20.72
CA ASN A 24 -0.90 -12.55 -21.83
C ASN A 24 -0.37 -11.51 -22.83
N ALA A 25 0.94 -11.20 -22.75
CA ALA A 25 1.87 -11.02 -23.90
C ALA A 25 3.34 -10.72 -23.55
N ALA A 26 4.28 -11.10 -24.40
CA ALA A 26 5.74 -11.10 -24.20
C ALA A 26 6.46 -9.82 -24.67
N ALA A 27 7.56 -9.41 -23.96
CA ALA A 27 8.41 -8.26 -24.32
C ALA A 27 9.84 -8.37 -23.74
N GLU A 28 10.82 -8.65 -24.55
CA GLU A 28 12.18 -9.01 -24.12
C GLU A 28 13.12 -7.79 -23.86
N ASP A 29 13.00 -6.67 -24.58
CA ASP A 29 13.98 -5.57 -24.57
C ASP A 29 13.69 -4.40 -23.58
N ILE A 30 12.43 -4.24 -23.15
CA ILE A 30 12.00 -3.19 -22.21
C ILE A 30 11.92 -3.76 -20.78
N ALA A 31 12.01 -5.05 -20.65
CA ALA A 31 11.83 -5.80 -19.42
C ALA A 31 13.00 -5.64 -18.43
N ALA A 32 14.23 -5.63 -18.92
CA ALA A 32 15.43 -5.60 -18.09
C ALA A 32 15.50 -4.37 -17.16
N PRO A 33 15.31 -3.11 -17.61
CA PRO A 33 15.35 -1.95 -16.71
C PRO A 33 14.24 -1.95 -15.66
N ILE A 34 13.11 -2.59 -15.96
CA ILE A 34 11.98 -2.69 -15.00
C ILE A 34 12.28 -3.75 -13.94
N ALA A 35 12.88 -4.88 -14.35
CA ALA A 35 13.30 -5.93 -13.42
C ALA A 35 14.39 -5.41 -12.45
N ASP A 36 15.37 -4.68 -12.97
CA ASP A 36 16.45 -4.08 -12.16
C ASP A 36 15.97 -3.02 -11.16
N ALA A 37 14.83 -2.39 -11.43
CA ALA A 37 14.23 -1.40 -10.53
C ALA A 37 13.44 -2.02 -9.37
N VAL A 38 13.18 -3.32 -9.41
CA VAL A 38 12.50 -4.04 -8.32
C VAL A 38 13.49 -4.30 -7.18
N PRO A 39 13.15 -3.98 -5.93
CA PRO A 39 14.02 -4.30 -4.79
C PRO A 39 14.34 -5.80 -4.72
N PRO A 40 15.56 -6.20 -4.30
CA PRO A 40 15.99 -7.60 -4.32
C PRO A 40 15.09 -8.55 -3.52
N GLU A 41 14.50 -8.07 -2.41
CA GLU A 41 13.53 -8.86 -1.63
C GLU A 41 12.24 -9.16 -2.42
N ALA A 42 11.82 -8.24 -3.28
CA ALA A 42 10.63 -8.39 -4.10
C ALA A 42 10.94 -9.18 -5.39
N SER A 43 12.16 -9.06 -5.96
CA SER A 43 12.58 -9.84 -7.12
C SER A 43 12.67 -11.32 -6.82
N GLU A 44 13.21 -11.73 -5.66
CA GLU A 44 13.22 -13.12 -5.23
C GLU A 44 11.80 -13.72 -5.15
N ILE A 45 10.83 -12.92 -4.71
CA ILE A 45 9.43 -13.36 -4.62
C ILE A 45 8.82 -13.51 -6.01
N LEU A 46 9.07 -12.56 -6.91
CA LEU A 46 8.57 -12.59 -8.29
C LEU A 46 9.18 -13.77 -9.07
N ASP A 47 10.49 -13.99 -8.93
CA ASP A 47 11.21 -15.10 -9.57
C ASP A 47 10.73 -16.46 -9.02
N GLY A 48 10.54 -16.56 -7.71
CA GLY A 48 9.98 -17.75 -7.08
C GLY A 48 8.54 -18.07 -7.50
N ALA A 49 7.78 -17.05 -7.92
CA ALA A 49 6.44 -17.19 -8.49
C ALA A 49 6.44 -17.40 -10.01
N GLY A 50 7.62 -17.38 -10.67
CA GLY A 50 7.75 -17.49 -12.13
C GLY A 50 7.22 -16.26 -12.88
N ILE A 51 7.18 -15.10 -12.22
CA ILE A 51 6.67 -13.83 -12.75
C ILE A 51 7.87 -13.00 -13.18
N SER A 52 8.17 -12.99 -14.47
CA SER A 52 9.14 -12.08 -15.07
C SER A 52 8.45 -11.12 -16.03
N PRO A 53 9.05 -9.96 -16.34
CA PRO A 53 8.50 -9.04 -17.35
C PRO A 53 8.40 -9.70 -18.74
N GLU A 54 9.19 -10.72 -19.00
CA GLU A 54 9.29 -11.46 -20.28
C GLU A 54 8.23 -12.57 -20.39
N ASN A 55 7.96 -13.25 -19.28
CA ASN A 55 6.97 -14.32 -19.22
C ASN A 55 5.74 -13.83 -18.48
N ASN A 56 4.61 -13.80 -19.16
CA ASN A 56 3.32 -13.49 -18.55
C ASN A 56 2.92 -14.52 -17.48
N GLY A 57 3.71 -14.64 -16.44
CA GLY A 57 3.41 -15.43 -15.26
C GLY A 57 2.09 -15.03 -14.56
N ALA A 58 1.55 -13.85 -14.90
CA ALA A 58 0.21 -13.44 -14.45
C ALA A 58 -0.90 -14.42 -14.89
N ALA A 59 -0.76 -15.09 -16.03
CA ALA A 59 -1.72 -16.09 -16.49
C ALA A 59 -1.64 -17.41 -15.72
N SER A 60 -0.51 -17.68 -15.05
CA SER A 60 -0.30 -18.87 -14.22
C SER A 60 -0.59 -18.63 -12.74
N LEU A 61 -0.93 -17.38 -12.33
CA LEU A 61 -1.33 -17.05 -10.97
C LEU A 61 -2.66 -17.74 -10.65
N SER A 62 -2.59 -18.91 -10.03
CA SER A 62 -3.76 -19.54 -9.45
C SER A 62 -4.11 -18.83 -8.14
N VAL A 63 -5.40 -18.76 -7.82
CA VAL A 63 -5.87 -18.22 -6.53
C VAL A 63 -5.20 -18.93 -5.37
N ASP A 64 -5.00 -20.25 -5.49
CA ASP A 64 -4.34 -21.08 -4.49
C ASP A 64 -2.85 -20.72 -4.33
N GLY A 65 -2.14 -20.38 -5.41
CA GLY A 65 -0.75 -19.93 -5.37
C GLY A 65 -0.59 -18.59 -4.64
N VAL A 66 -1.46 -17.63 -4.93
CA VAL A 66 -1.47 -16.31 -4.26
C VAL A 66 -1.83 -16.45 -2.77
N LEU A 67 -2.82 -17.29 -2.43
CA LEU A 67 -3.17 -17.56 -1.05
C LEU A 67 -2.04 -18.30 -0.31
N GLY A 68 -1.37 -19.24 -0.95
CA GLY A 68 -0.21 -19.94 -0.41
C GLY A 68 0.96 -19.00 -0.13
N TRP A 69 1.24 -18.09 -1.07
CA TRP A 69 2.26 -17.06 -0.90
C TRP A 69 1.92 -16.11 0.27
N LEU A 70 0.68 -15.61 0.34
CA LEU A 70 0.23 -14.77 1.46
C LEU A 70 0.33 -15.47 2.80
N TRP A 71 -0.02 -16.76 2.83
CA TRP A 71 0.11 -17.56 4.05
C TRP A 71 1.57 -17.71 4.46
N GLY A 72 2.49 -17.92 3.50
CA GLY A 72 3.92 -17.92 3.73
C GLY A 72 4.39 -16.60 4.35
N GLN A 73 4.05 -15.47 3.73
CA GLN A 73 4.39 -14.13 4.22
C GLN A 73 3.83 -13.87 5.64
N CYS A 74 2.60 -14.31 5.92
CA CYS A 74 2.04 -14.21 7.27
C CYS A 74 2.85 -15.04 8.27
N ARG A 75 3.18 -16.27 7.93
CA ARG A 75 3.89 -17.19 8.81
C ARG A 75 5.28 -16.69 9.16
N ASP A 76 6.03 -16.22 8.17
CA ASP A 76 7.41 -15.77 8.36
C ASP A 76 7.49 -14.49 9.22
N ARG A 77 6.44 -13.66 9.17
CA ARG A 77 6.35 -12.39 9.89
C ARG A 77 5.60 -12.47 11.24
N LEU A 78 5.08 -13.63 11.62
CA LEU A 78 4.34 -13.83 12.87
C LEU A 78 5.22 -13.74 14.11
N THR A 79 6.51 -14.05 14.01
CA THR A 79 7.41 -14.22 15.16
C THR A 79 7.49 -12.97 16.03
N GLU A 80 7.72 -11.79 15.43
CA GLU A 80 7.86 -10.54 16.18
C GLU A 80 6.54 -10.05 16.81
N PRO A 81 5.39 -10.02 16.10
CA PRO A 81 4.10 -9.65 16.69
C PRO A 81 3.67 -10.60 17.81
N VAL A 82 3.93 -11.91 17.68
CA VAL A 82 3.62 -12.89 18.74
C VAL A 82 4.52 -12.68 19.96
N ARG A 83 5.80 -12.41 19.75
CA ARG A 83 6.73 -12.08 20.83
C ARG A 83 6.31 -10.81 21.58
N LEU A 84 5.91 -9.78 20.84
CA LEU A 84 5.34 -8.55 21.43
C LEU A 84 4.10 -8.89 22.26
N LEU A 85 3.15 -9.64 21.71
CA LEU A 85 1.93 -10.05 22.42
C LEU A 85 2.26 -10.78 23.70
N ALA A 86 3.15 -11.77 23.67
CA ALA A 86 3.56 -12.53 24.83
C ALA A 86 4.17 -11.63 25.93
N ALA A 87 5.02 -10.68 25.55
CA ALA A 87 5.62 -9.72 26.45
C ALA A 87 4.58 -8.78 27.07
N LEU A 88 3.66 -8.23 26.28
CA LEU A 88 2.58 -7.36 26.78
C LEU A 88 1.62 -8.12 27.69
N CYS A 89 1.26 -9.35 27.35
CA CYS A 89 0.47 -10.22 28.22
C CYS A 89 1.18 -10.50 29.54
N GLY A 90 2.51 -10.72 29.52
CA GLY A 90 3.31 -10.86 30.72
C GLY A 90 3.24 -9.64 31.65
N ILE A 91 3.35 -8.42 31.08
CA ILE A 91 3.20 -7.18 31.86
C ILE A 91 1.78 -7.07 32.46
N VAL A 92 0.74 -7.37 31.68
CA VAL A 92 -0.65 -7.34 32.18
C VAL A 92 -0.84 -8.29 33.33
N LEU A 93 -0.34 -9.53 33.21
CA LEU A 93 -0.44 -10.54 34.27
C LEU A 93 0.33 -10.14 35.55
N LEU A 94 1.55 -9.60 35.40
CA LEU A 94 2.33 -9.09 36.54
C LEU A 94 1.62 -7.94 37.25
N CYS A 95 1.05 -7.00 36.50
CA CYS A 95 0.25 -5.90 37.07
C CYS A 95 -1.03 -6.40 37.75
N ALA A 96 -1.69 -7.40 37.17
CA ALA A 96 -2.88 -8.01 37.77
C ALA A 96 -2.56 -8.72 39.09
N LEU A 97 -1.48 -9.50 39.16
CA LEU A 97 -1.00 -10.13 40.36
C LEU A 97 -0.61 -9.08 41.42
N ALA A 98 0.16 -8.06 41.04
CA ALA A 98 0.55 -7.01 41.98
C ALA A 98 -0.67 -6.26 42.56
N LYS A 99 -1.71 -6.02 41.75
CA LYS A 99 -2.96 -5.42 42.20
C LYS A 99 -3.71 -6.32 43.19
N SER A 100 -3.71 -7.64 42.93
CA SER A 100 -4.35 -8.62 43.81
C SER A 100 -3.66 -8.72 45.21
N PHE A 101 -2.32 -8.55 45.27
CA PHE A 101 -1.58 -8.53 46.54
C PHE A 101 -1.61 -7.17 47.25
N GLY A 102 -1.93 -6.08 46.52
CA GLY A 102 -1.88 -4.71 47.03
C GLY A 102 -3.16 -4.20 47.70
N ASP A 103 -4.23 -5.01 47.81
CA ASP A 103 -5.54 -4.61 48.36
C ASP A 103 -5.49 -4.17 49.84
N GLY A 104 -4.33 -4.22 50.50
CA GLY A 104 -4.11 -3.77 51.87
C GLY A 104 -3.45 -2.37 52.04
N SER A 105 -2.87 -1.79 50.98
CA SER A 105 -2.23 -0.46 51.04
C SER A 105 -2.37 0.29 49.71
N GLY A 106 -3.36 1.16 49.62
CA GLY A 106 -3.74 1.88 48.41
C GLY A 106 -2.65 2.69 47.70
N SER A 107 -1.51 2.92 48.34
CA SER A 107 -0.33 3.61 47.78
C SER A 107 0.52 2.72 46.87
N MET A 108 0.66 1.44 47.13
CA MET A 108 1.52 0.52 46.37
C MET A 108 0.89 0.09 45.03
N SER A 109 -0.40 -0.05 44.97
CA SER A 109 -1.12 -0.41 43.73
C SER A 109 -0.90 0.61 42.60
N GLY A 110 -0.86 1.90 42.91
CA GLY A 110 -0.60 2.98 41.96
C GLY A 110 0.82 2.94 41.39
N VAL A 111 1.80 2.61 42.21
CA VAL A 111 3.21 2.50 41.77
C VAL A 111 3.40 1.33 40.81
N PHE A 112 2.82 0.17 41.10
CA PHE A 112 2.90 -1.00 40.19
C PHE A 112 2.19 -0.75 38.86
N SER A 113 1.03 -0.04 38.88
CA SER A 113 0.35 0.36 37.66
C SER A 113 1.21 1.31 36.81
N ALA A 114 1.83 2.32 37.42
CA ALA A 114 2.70 3.26 36.72
C ALA A 114 3.94 2.59 36.11
N VAL A 115 4.59 1.67 36.86
CA VAL A 115 5.73 0.89 36.33
C VAL A 115 5.28 0.00 35.15
N GLY A 116 4.13 -0.65 35.25
CA GLY A 116 3.56 -1.45 34.18
C GLY A 116 3.25 -0.65 32.93
N VAL A 117 2.68 0.55 33.09
CA VAL A 117 2.41 1.50 31.99
C VAL A 117 3.71 1.93 31.31
N LEU A 118 4.75 2.28 32.06
CA LEU A 118 6.05 2.67 31.50
C LEU A 118 6.74 1.50 30.75
N ALA A 119 6.69 0.30 31.30
CA ALA A 119 7.22 -0.89 30.63
C ALA A 119 6.43 -1.21 29.35
N GLY A 120 5.10 -1.19 29.40
CA GLY A 120 4.23 -1.38 28.25
C GLY A 120 4.42 -0.29 27.19
N ALA A 121 4.60 0.97 27.61
CA ALA A 121 4.89 2.10 26.71
C ALA A 121 6.22 1.92 25.99
N GLY A 122 7.28 1.50 26.68
CA GLY A 122 8.58 1.23 26.07
C GLY A 122 8.51 0.14 25.01
N MET A 123 7.83 -0.97 25.28
CA MET A 123 7.68 -2.07 24.32
C MET A 123 6.79 -1.69 23.11
N THR A 124 5.70 -1.01 23.36
CA THR A 124 4.82 -0.56 22.26
C THR A 124 5.47 0.54 21.40
N ALA A 125 6.23 1.45 22.01
CA ALA A 125 6.99 2.47 21.30
C ALA A 125 8.06 1.86 20.39
N ALA A 126 8.80 0.85 20.86
CA ALA A 126 9.78 0.11 20.07
C ALA A 126 9.11 -0.54 18.85
N ALA A 127 8.03 -1.31 19.06
CA ALA A 127 7.28 -1.96 17.99
C ALA A 127 6.72 -0.97 16.95
N ILE A 128 6.24 0.20 17.40
CA ILE A 128 5.76 1.27 16.51
C ILE A 128 6.90 1.88 15.71
N SER A 129 8.05 2.14 16.35
CA SER A 129 9.24 2.68 15.70
C SER A 129 9.73 1.74 14.59
N ASP A 130 9.79 0.45 14.86
CA ASP A 130 10.19 -0.56 13.88
C ASP A 130 9.20 -0.66 12.72
N ALA A 131 7.91 -0.73 13.02
CA ALA A 131 6.86 -0.75 12.00
C ALA A 131 6.86 0.52 11.13
N LEU A 132 7.10 1.69 11.74
CA LEU A 132 7.18 2.97 11.05
C LEU A 132 8.39 3.01 10.12
N THR A 133 9.58 2.68 10.61
CA THR A 133 10.82 2.65 9.83
C THR A 133 10.71 1.68 8.66
N HIS A 134 10.23 0.47 8.90
CA HIS A 134 9.99 -0.52 7.85
C HIS A 134 8.99 0.00 6.79
N THR A 135 7.91 0.64 7.23
CA THR A 135 6.91 1.21 6.33
C THR A 135 7.50 2.32 5.46
N LEU A 136 8.27 3.24 6.05
CA LEU A 136 8.90 4.33 5.31
C LEU A 136 9.90 3.81 4.26
N ASN A 137 10.70 2.80 4.61
CA ASN A 137 11.61 2.15 3.67
C ASN A 137 10.87 1.49 2.49
N VAL A 138 9.77 0.79 2.77
CA VAL A 138 8.94 0.17 1.72
C VAL A 138 8.26 1.21 0.84
N LEU A 139 7.76 2.32 1.41
CA LEU A 139 7.18 3.41 0.62
C LEU A 139 8.24 4.07 -0.27
N GLN A 140 9.47 4.23 0.21
CA GLN A 140 10.57 4.75 -0.58
C GLN A 140 10.93 3.79 -1.71
N ALA A 141 11.14 2.50 -1.43
CA ALA A 141 11.44 1.49 -2.43
C ALA A 141 10.35 1.41 -3.52
N ALA A 142 9.08 1.45 -3.13
CA ALA A 142 7.98 1.46 -4.08
C ALA A 142 7.91 2.77 -4.90
N SER A 143 8.32 3.92 -4.32
CA SER A 143 8.43 5.18 -5.06
C SER A 143 9.59 5.15 -6.06
N GLU A 144 10.72 4.57 -5.70
CA GLU A 144 11.88 4.38 -6.59
C GLU A 144 11.52 3.44 -7.76
N PHE A 145 10.84 2.34 -7.49
CA PHE A 145 10.28 1.49 -8.53
C PHE A 145 9.39 2.28 -9.50
N MET A 146 8.47 3.09 -8.99
CA MET A 146 7.57 3.90 -9.81
C MET A 146 8.30 4.96 -10.65
N LEU A 147 9.40 5.52 -10.16
CA LEU A 147 10.23 6.49 -10.92
C LEU A 147 10.84 5.86 -12.18
N VAL A 148 11.07 4.57 -12.20
CA VAL A 148 11.58 3.83 -13.38
C VAL A 148 10.42 3.28 -14.22
N PHE A 149 9.45 2.63 -13.57
CA PHE A 149 8.35 1.95 -14.23
C PHE A 149 7.45 2.91 -15.00
N VAL A 150 7.03 4.01 -14.37
CA VAL A 150 6.02 4.90 -14.97
C VAL A 150 6.51 5.59 -16.26
N PRO A 151 7.74 6.16 -16.35
CA PRO A 151 8.22 6.73 -17.59
C PRO A 151 8.43 5.71 -18.71
N LEU A 152 8.95 4.51 -18.40
CA LEU A 152 9.12 3.44 -19.37
C LEU A 152 7.77 3.00 -19.95
N TYR A 153 6.79 2.79 -19.08
CA TYR A 153 5.45 2.39 -19.48
C TYR A 153 4.73 3.50 -20.26
N ALA A 154 4.90 4.76 -19.86
CA ALA A 154 4.40 5.91 -20.63
C ALA A 154 5.05 6.00 -22.02
N GLY A 155 6.33 5.65 -22.15
CA GLY A 155 7.02 5.53 -23.44
C GLY A 155 6.36 4.53 -24.37
N VAL A 156 6.00 3.34 -23.87
CA VAL A 156 5.25 2.33 -24.64
C VAL A 156 3.91 2.88 -25.12
N ILE A 157 3.15 3.53 -24.23
CA ILE A 157 1.85 4.15 -24.58
C ILE A 157 2.03 5.25 -25.64
N ALA A 158 3.10 6.05 -25.55
CA ALA A 158 3.37 7.10 -26.51
C ALA A 158 3.67 6.56 -27.92
N VAL A 159 4.43 5.46 -28.02
CA VAL A 159 4.70 4.76 -29.30
C VAL A 159 3.42 4.17 -29.90
N MET A 160 2.43 3.81 -29.09
CA MET A 160 1.09 3.39 -29.54
C MET A 160 0.25 4.56 -30.10
N GLY A 161 0.80 5.78 -30.17
CA GLY A 161 0.12 6.96 -30.72
C GLY A 161 -0.69 7.75 -29.68
N LYS A 162 -0.56 7.46 -28.40
CA LYS A 162 -1.29 8.14 -27.29
C LYS A 162 -0.34 8.99 -26.44
N ALA A 163 0.48 9.81 -27.09
CA ALA A 163 1.55 10.57 -26.44
C ALA A 163 1.03 11.62 -25.43
N ALA A 164 -0.12 12.26 -25.71
CA ALA A 164 -0.70 13.25 -24.80
C ALA A 164 -1.20 12.59 -23.50
N ALA A 165 -1.92 11.49 -23.62
CA ALA A 165 -2.38 10.72 -22.45
C ALA A 165 -1.21 10.15 -21.66
N ALA A 166 -0.19 9.60 -22.33
CA ALA A 166 1.03 9.07 -21.71
C ALA A 166 1.76 10.13 -20.87
N SER A 167 2.02 11.30 -21.43
CA SER A 167 2.71 12.40 -20.75
C SER A 167 1.94 12.93 -19.55
N ALA A 168 0.63 13.05 -19.67
CA ALA A 168 -0.23 13.54 -18.59
C ALA A 168 -0.27 12.55 -17.41
N VAL A 169 -0.49 11.27 -17.67
CA VAL A 169 -0.53 10.24 -16.61
C VAL A 169 0.84 10.08 -15.98
N ASN A 170 1.93 10.09 -16.76
CA ASN A 170 3.29 10.08 -16.22
C ASN A 170 3.50 11.21 -15.21
N THR A 171 3.22 12.45 -15.60
CA THR A 171 3.44 13.63 -14.75
C THR A 171 2.59 13.56 -13.46
N VAL A 172 1.31 13.21 -13.57
CA VAL A 172 0.43 13.15 -12.40
C VAL A 172 0.78 12.00 -11.48
N THR A 173 1.07 10.82 -12.03
CA THR A 173 1.42 9.64 -11.21
C THR A 173 2.71 9.88 -10.45
N LEU A 174 3.78 10.35 -11.11
CA LEU A 174 5.05 10.65 -10.44
C LEU A 174 4.91 11.79 -9.42
N GLY A 175 4.19 12.86 -9.78
CA GLY A 175 3.89 13.96 -8.86
C GLY A 175 3.13 13.50 -7.63
N ALA A 176 2.12 12.66 -7.81
CA ALA A 176 1.33 12.11 -6.71
C ALA A 176 2.16 11.15 -5.84
N ALA A 177 2.97 10.27 -6.41
CA ALA A 177 3.85 9.37 -5.66
C ALA A 177 4.85 10.16 -4.80
N GLN A 178 5.46 11.20 -5.35
CA GLN A 178 6.37 12.08 -4.63
C GLN A 178 5.67 12.87 -3.51
N LEU A 179 4.53 13.47 -3.78
CA LEU A 179 3.75 14.19 -2.76
C LEU A 179 3.34 13.24 -1.63
N PHE A 180 2.89 12.04 -1.97
CA PHE A 180 2.46 11.06 -0.98
C PHE A 180 3.63 10.58 -0.11
N SER A 181 4.79 10.30 -0.71
CA SER A 181 6.01 9.93 0.01
C SER A 181 6.44 11.05 0.96
N GLN A 182 6.43 12.31 0.52
CA GLN A 182 6.74 13.46 1.35
C GLN A 182 5.76 13.63 2.53
N ILE A 183 4.46 13.45 2.29
CA ILE A 183 3.45 13.48 3.33
C ILE A 183 3.68 12.33 4.32
N ALA A 184 3.97 11.12 3.84
CA ALA A 184 4.25 9.97 4.70
C ALA A 184 5.44 10.26 5.63
N VAL A 185 6.57 10.73 5.11
CA VAL A 185 7.76 11.02 5.91
C VAL A 185 7.52 12.17 6.89
N ASN A 186 7.00 13.30 6.42
CA ASN A 186 6.92 14.52 7.22
C ASN A 186 5.72 14.56 8.17
N PHE A 187 4.67 13.81 7.91
CA PHE A 187 3.44 13.81 8.69
C PHE A 187 3.30 12.58 9.59
N LEU A 188 3.63 11.39 9.07
CA LEU A 188 3.40 10.14 9.80
C LEU A 188 4.24 10.06 11.07
N THR A 189 5.53 10.38 10.99
CA THR A 189 6.45 10.33 12.12
C THR A 189 6.02 11.23 13.29
N PRO A 190 5.78 12.55 13.11
CA PRO A 190 5.36 13.39 14.21
C PRO A 190 3.95 13.07 14.74
N VAL A 191 3.03 12.63 13.88
CA VAL A 191 1.68 12.23 14.31
C VAL A 191 1.75 10.97 15.18
N CYS A 192 2.50 9.95 14.76
CA CYS A 192 2.68 8.73 15.55
C CYS A 192 3.34 9.03 16.89
N GLY A 193 4.41 9.86 16.91
CA GLY A 193 5.06 10.31 18.14
C GLY A 193 4.13 11.07 19.07
N THR A 194 3.35 11.99 18.53
CA THR A 194 2.37 12.78 19.32
C THR A 194 1.28 11.90 19.93
N VAL A 195 0.70 10.99 19.14
CA VAL A 195 -0.33 10.06 19.65
C VAL A 195 0.23 9.17 20.74
N MET A 196 1.46 8.65 20.57
CA MET A 196 2.11 7.84 21.60
C MET A 196 2.41 8.65 22.86
N GLY A 197 2.98 9.83 22.75
CA GLY A 197 3.27 10.70 23.90
C GLY A 197 2.00 11.06 24.70
N LEU A 198 0.93 11.43 23.99
CA LEU A 198 -0.38 11.70 24.61
C LEU A 198 -0.94 10.44 25.31
N SER A 199 -0.74 9.27 24.70
CA SER A 199 -1.28 8.01 25.22
C SER A 199 -0.58 7.59 26.51
N VAL A 200 0.75 7.74 26.59
CA VAL A 200 1.54 7.49 27.81
C VAL A 200 1.11 8.45 28.91
N THR A 201 0.99 9.74 28.60
CA THR A 201 0.54 10.75 29.55
C THR A 201 -0.88 10.47 30.07
N GLY A 202 -1.79 10.07 29.18
CA GLY A 202 -3.17 9.72 29.53
C GLY A 202 -3.29 8.44 30.36
N ALA A 203 -2.38 7.48 30.14
CA ALA A 203 -2.33 6.25 30.93
C ALA A 203 -1.78 6.48 32.37
N ILE A 204 -0.89 7.47 32.56
CA ILE A 204 -0.35 7.83 33.88
C ILE A 204 -1.36 8.72 34.64
N HIS A 205 -2.09 9.59 33.91
CA HIS A 205 -3.07 10.52 34.48
C HIS A 205 -4.47 10.27 33.90
N PRO A 206 -5.21 9.26 34.36
CA PRO A 206 -6.51 8.88 33.82
C PRO A 206 -7.61 9.92 34.00
N GLU A 207 -7.42 10.91 34.87
CA GLU A 207 -8.34 12.05 35.05
C GLU A 207 -8.40 12.98 33.83
N LEU A 208 -7.33 12.96 33.02
CA LEU A 208 -7.25 13.73 31.78
C LEU A 208 -7.82 12.89 30.62
N ASN A 209 -8.89 13.34 29.99
CA ASN A 209 -9.50 12.65 28.83
C ASN A 209 -8.62 12.73 27.56
N ILE A 210 -7.32 12.46 27.68
CA ILE A 210 -6.32 12.56 26.61
C ILE A 210 -6.56 11.52 25.51
N SER A 211 -7.13 10.37 25.86
CA SER A 211 -7.48 9.31 24.90
C SER A 211 -8.45 9.79 23.81
N LYS A 212 -9.36 10.72 24.12
CA LYS A 212 -10.25 11.35 23.12
C LYS A 212 -9.48 12.21 22.11
N LEU A 213 -8.44 12.92 22.56
CA LEU A 213 -7.60 13.73 21.68
C LEU A 213 -6.79 12.83 20.71
N ALA A 214 -6.21 11.74 21.19
CA ALA A 214 -5.52 10.76 20.36
C ALA A 214 -6.46 10.12 19.33
N GLU A 215 -7.70 9.80 19.71
CA GLU A 215 -8.72 9.31 18.77
C GLU A 215 -9.09 10.36 17.72
N MET A 216 -9.20 11.63 18.10
CA MET A 216 -9.48 12.72 17.17
C MET A 216 -8.34 12.90 16.15
N ILE A 217 -7.08 12.87 16.59
CA ILE A 217 -5.91 12.93 15.71
C ILE A 217 -5.94 11.79 14.71
N LYS A 218 -6.20 10.55 15.16
CA LYS A 218 -6.39 9.39 14.25
C LYS A 218 -7.48 9.64 13.21
N LYS A 219 -8.68 10.11 13.64
CA LYS A 219 -9.80 10.35 12.73
C LYS A 219 -9.46 11.41 11.68
N VAL A 220 -8.86 12.52 12.10
CA VAL A 220 -8.43 13.61 11.21
C VAL A 220 -7.37 13.14 10.23
N SER A 221 -6.38 12.33 10.68
CA SER A 221 -5.33 11.79 9.83
C SER A 221 -5.89 10.87 8.75
N VAL A 222 -6.76 9.92 9.12
CA VAL A 222 -7.37 8.99 8.16
C VAL A 222 -8.32 9.72 7.20
N TRP A 223 -9.09 10.70 7.69
CA TRP A 223 -9.97 11.52 6.85
C TRP A 223 -9.17 12.36 5.86
N GLY A 224 -8.08 12.99 6.31
CA GLY A 224 -7.18 13.77 5.44
C GLY A 224 -6.54 12.93 4.34
N LEU A 225 -6.08 11.71 4.66
CA LEU A 225 -5.56 10.76 3.67
C LEU A 225 -6.62 10.34 2.65
N SER A 226 -7.85 10.07 3.10
CA SER A 226 -8.96 9.73 2.20
C SER A 226 -9.32 10.87 1.27
N LEU A 227 -9.31 12.11 1.77
CA LEU A 227 -9.56 13.30 0.97
C LEU A 227 -8.45 13.49 -0.08
N LEU A 228 -7.18 13.34 0.32
CA LEU A 228 -6.03 13.40 -0.60
C LEU A 228 -6.18 12.39 -1.73
N MET A 229 -6.54 11.15 -1.41
CA MET A 229 -6.79 10.09 -2.40
C MET A 229 -7.95 10.45 -3.35
N THR A 230 -9.03 10.99 -2.82
CA THR A 230 -10.17 11.41 -3.64
C THR A 230 -9.80 12.50 -4.63
N VAL A 231 -9.03 13.50 -4.19
CA VAL A 231 -8.54 14.59 -5.05
C VAL A 231 -7.61 14.03 -6.13
N PHE A 232 -6.66 13.17 -5.76
CA PHE A 232 -5.77 12.53 -6.72
C PHE A 232 -6.53 11.73 -7.78
N MET A 233 -7.48 10.89 -7.36
CA MET A 233 -8.32 10.12 -8.27
C MET A 233 -9.12 11.00 -9.23
N SER A 234 -9.65 12.11 -8.74
CA SER A 234 -10.41 13.06 -9.55
C SER A 234 -9.54 13.72 -10.61
N ILE A 235 -8.31 14.12 -10.25
CA ILE A 235 -7.35 14.72 -11.18
C ILE A 235 -6.94 13.71 -12.24
N LEU A 236 -6.58 12.49 -11.84
CA LEU A 236 -6.13 11.44 -12.76
C LEU A 236 -7.25 11.04 -13.73
N SER A 237 -8.47 10.88 -13.24
CA SER A 237 -9.65 10.58 -14.05
C SER A 237 -9.96 11.69 -15.05
N ALA A 238 -9.98 12.95 -14.61
CA ALA A 238 -10.25 14.10 -15.50
C ALA A 238 -9.20 14.23 -16.62
N GLN A 239 -7.91 14.06 -16.29
CA GLN A 239 -6.85 14.12 -17.29
C GLN A 239 -6.92 12.99 -18.30
N THR A 240 -7.28 11.77 -17.86
CA THR A 240 -7.44 10.62 -18.75
C THR A 240 -8.53 10.88 -19.78
N PHE A 241 -9.67 11.45 -19.39
CA PHE A 241 -10.75 11.79 -20.32
C PHE A 241 -10.33 12.83 -21.37
N VAL A 242 -9.69 13.92 -20.93
CA VAL A 242 -9.31 15.03 -21.83
C VAL A 242 -8.26 14.57 -22.84
N ASN A 243 -7.24 13.83 -22.40
CA ASN A 243 -6.13 13.44 -23.27
C ASN A 243 -6.50 12.30 -24.21
N ASN A 244 -7.33 11.35 -23.81
CA ASN A 244 -7.84 10.31 -24.71
C ASN A 244 -8.67 10.92 -25.87
N ALA A 245 -9.44 11.95 -25.61
CA ALA A 245 -10.17 12.66 -26.66
C ALA A 245 -9.22 13.33 -27.68
N ALA A 246 -8.15 13.98 -27.20
CA ALA A 246 -7.15 14.61 -28.05
C ALA A 246 -6.39 13.59 -28.91
N ASP A 247 -5.88 12.50 -28.30
CA ASP A 247 -5.13 11.46 -29.00
C ASP A 247 -5.99 10.72 -30.04
N SER A 248 -7.27 10.47 -29.76
CA SER A 248 -8.18 9.81 -30.70
C SER A 248 -8.43 10.63 -31.97
N VAL A 249 -8.47 11.95 -31.86
CA VAL A 249 -8.60 12.85 -33.03
C VAL A 249 -7.33 12.81 -33.88
N LEU A 250 -6.15 12.86 -33.25
CA LEU A 250 -4.87 12.81 -33.96
C LEU A 250 -4.70 11.49 -34.72
N ILE A 251 -4.98 10.35 -34.10
CA ILE A 251 -4.87 9.02 -34.72
C ILE A 251 -5.85 8.91 -35.91
N ARG A 252 -7.09 9.35 -35.75
CA ARG A 252 -8.09 9.33 -36.86
C ARG A 252 -7.68 10.22 -38.04
N THR A 253 -7.15 11.39 -37.73
CA THR A 253 -6.67 12.34 -38.77
C THR A 253 -5.45 11.75 -39.50
N ALA A 254 -4.50 11.17 -38.79
CA ALA A 254 -3.32 10.52 -39.39
C ALA A 254 -3.73 9.33 -40.27
N LYS A 255 -4.61 8.44 -39.79
CA LYS A 255 -5.16 7.33 -40.57
C LYS A 255 -5.88 7.79 -41.82
N PHE A 256 -6.70 8.84 -41.74
CA PHE A 256 -7.39 9.40 -42.87
C PHE A 256 -6.43 10.00 -43.92
N ALA A 257 -5.39 10.71 -43.47
CA ALA A 257 -4.37 11.28 -44.37
C ALA A 257 -3.57 10.17 -45.09
N VAL A 258 -3.20 9.11 -44.43
CA VAL A 258 -2.48 7.96 -45.01
C VAL A 258 -3.37 7.18 -45.98
N SER A 259 -4.59 6.87 -45.58
CA SER A 259 -5.51 6.07 -46.42
C SER A 259 -5.95 6.76 -47.69
N ASN A 260 -6.09 8.10 -47.69
CA ASN A 260 -6.53 8.88 -48.83
C ASN A 260 -5.39 9.54 -49.62
N GLY A 261 -4.21 9.70 -49.01
CA GLY A 261 -3.05 10.38 -49.60
C GLY A 261 -2.20 9.49 -50.51
N VAL A 262 -2.27 8.16 -50.43
CA VAL A 262 -1.41 7.23 -51.17
C VAL A 262 -2.28 6.17 -51.90
N PRO A 263 -2.75 6.42 -53.09
CA PRO A 263 -3.50 5.43 -53.88
C PRO A 263 -2.59 4.21 -54.18
N ILE A 264 -3.11 2.99 -54.03
CA ILE A 264 -2.49 1.68 -54.35
C ILE A 264 -1.72 1.03 -53.19
N VAL A 265 -1.06 1.80 -52.28
CA VAL A 265 -0.24 1.22 -51.18
C VAL A 265 -0.84 1.51 -49.79
N GLY A 266 -1.88 2.34 -49.68
CA GLY A 266 -2.49 2.75 -48.42
C GLY A 266 -3.08 1.60 -47.61
N GLY A 267 -3.56 0.55 -48.25
CA GLY A 267 -4.08 -0.65 -47.59
C GLY A 267 -2.99 -1.46 -46.88
N THR A 268 -1.89 -1.77 -47.60
CA THR A 268 -0.78 -2.55 -47.05
C THR A 268 -0.04 -1.82 -45.93
N ILE A 269 0.08 -0.49 -46.03
CA ILE A 269 0.63 0.35 -44.95
C ILE A 269 -0.31 0.35 -43.73
N SER A 270 -1.61 0.44 -43.94
CA SER A 270 -2.61 0.36 -42.87
C SER A 270 -2.57 -0.99 -42.15
N ASP A 271 -2.41 -2.10 -42.90
CA ASP A 271 -2.31 -3.45 -42.32
C ASP A 271 -1.00 -3.64 -41.53
N ALA A 272 0.12 -3.12 -42.02
CA ALA A 272 1.37 -3.11 -41.30
C ALA A 272 1.27 -2.29 -40.00
N VAL A 273 0.68 -1.12 -40.03
CA VAL A 273 0.44 -0.29 -38.84
C VAL A 273 -0.48 -1.01 -37.85
N ASN A 274 -1.53 -1.67 -38.32
CA ASN A 274 -2.43 -2.43 -37.44
C ASN A 274 -1.72 -3.63 -36.80
N THR A 275 -0.85 -4.32 -37.54
CA THR A 275 -0.05 -5.44 -36.98
C THR A 275 0.94 -4.97 -35.91
N VAL A 276 1.66 -3.87 -36.17
CA VAL A 276 2.55 -3.23 -35.19
C VAL A 276 1.78 -2.75 -33.95
N SER A 277 0.62 -2.12 -34.17
CA SER A 277 -0.24 -1.70 -33.04
C SER A 277 -0.76 -2.87 -32.22
N ALA A 278 -1.10 -3.99 -32.84
CA ALA A 278 -1.52 -5.20 -32.13
C ALA A 278 -0.37 -5.78 -31.31
N SER A 279 0.85 -5.87 -31.86
CA SER A 279 2.03 -6.35 -31.14
C SER A 279 2.37 -5.44 -29.95
N LEU A 280 2.34 -4.11 -30.16
CA LEU A 280 2.55 -3.14 -29.07
C LEU A 280 1.46 -3.23 -28.00
N SER A 281 0.21 -3.51 -28.35
CA SER A 281 -0.87 -3.71 -27.39
C SER A 281 -0.63 -4.95 -26.51
N LEU A 282 -0.04 -6.00 -27.08
CA LEU A 282 0.34 -7.18 -26.33
C LEU A 282 1.47 -6.87 -25.33
N LEU A 283 2.55 -6.19 -25.78
CA LEU A 283 3.64 -5.72 -24.92
C LEU A 283 3.13 -4.84 -23.78
N HIS A 284 2.28 -3.89 -24.10
CA HIS A 284 1.65 -2.99 -23.15
C HIS A 284 0.90 -3.73 -22.04
N SER A 285 0.10 -4.76 -22.40
CA SER A 285 -0.64 -5.56 -21.42
C SER A 285 0.30 -6.31 -20.47
N GLY A 286 1.37 -6.91 -20.98
CA GLY A 286 2.34 -7.68 -20.18
C GLY A 286 3.08 -6.79 -19.17
N ILE A 287 3.70 -5.72 -19.64
CA ILE A 287 4.45 -4.78 -18.80
C ILE A 287 3.54 -4.14 -17.74
N GLY A 288 2.32 -3.75 -18.13
CA GLY A 288 1.37 -3.14 -17.19
C GLY A 288 0.95 -4.09 -16.07
N THR A 289 0.70 -5.34 -16.41
CA THR A 289 0.35 -6.38 -15.42
C THR A 289 1.51 -6.66 -14.48
N TYR A 290 2.74 -6.79 -15.01
CA TYR A 290 3.94 -6.96 -14.20
C TYR A 290 4.11 -5.79 -13.20
N GLY A 291 3.95 -4.54 -13.65
CA GLY A 291 4.06 -3.38 -12.79
C GLY A 291 3.07 -3.36 -11.63
N ILE A 292 1.83 -3.81 -11.87
CA ILE A 292 0.81 -3.94 -10.81
C ILE A 292 1.23 -5.00 -9.79
N ILE A 293 1.70 -6.16 -10.26
CA ILE A 293 2.13 -7.26 -9.39
C ILE A 293 3.36 -6.85 -8.59
N ALA A 294 4.38 -6.28 -9.24
CA ALA A 294 5.60 -5.83 -8.59
C ALA A 294 5.30 -4.80 -7.49
N ALA A 295 4.48 -3.79 -7.77
CA ALA A 295 4.06 -2.81 -6.77
C ALA A 295 3.34 -3.46 -5.58
N ALA A 296 2.48 -4.44 -5.85
CA ALA A 296 1.79 -5.18 -4.79
C ALA A 296 2.76 -6.02 -3.95
N VAL A 297 3.70 -6.74 -4.58
CA VAL A 297 4.71 -7.57 -3.90
C VAL A 297 5.64 -6.72 -3.03
N ILE A 298 6.01 -5.52 -3.47
CA ILE A 298 6.82 -4.58 -2.67
C ILE A 298 6.07 -4.13 -1.41
N ILE A 299 4.78 -3.81 -1.52
CA ILE A 299 4.02 -3.11 -0.47
C ILE A 299 3.31 -4.09 0.49
N LEU A 300 2.77 -5.21 -0.02
CA LEU A 300 1.96 -6.16 0.75
C LEU A 300 2.64 -6.73 1.99
N PRO A 301 3.93 -7.11 1.96
CA PRO A 301 4.61 -7.62 3.15
C PRO A 301 4.59 -6.65 4.34
N SER A 302 4.77 -5.35 4.07
CA SER A 302 4.68 -4.31 5.10
C SER A 302 3.26 -4.17 5.66
N LEU A 303 2.26 -4.23 4.79
CA LEU A 303 0.85 -4.21 5.22
C LEU A 303 0.53 -5.38 6.15
N ILE A 304 0.97 -6.59 5.79
CA ILE A 304 0.77 -7.80 6.62
C ILE A 304 1.40 -7.61 7.99
N THR A 305 2.65 -7.14 8.04
CA THR A 305 3.37 -6.90 9.30
C THR A 305 2.61 -5.93 10.22
N VAL A 306 2.16 -4.80 9.68
CA VAL A 306 1.40 -3.78 10.45
C VAL A 306 0.06 -4.33 10.93
N VAL A 307 -0.63 -5.13 10.11
CA VAL A 307 -1.89 -5.81 10.51
C VAL A 307 -1.65 -6.78 11.66
N LEU A 308 -0.57 -7.57 11.61
CA LEU A 308 -0.22 -8.51 12.67
C LEU A 308 0.11 -7.80 13.98
N TYR A 309 0.90 -6.73 13.95
CA TYR A 309 1.13 -5.88 15.14
C TYR A 309 -0.16 -5.27 15.67
N ARG A 310 -1.04 -4.81 14.78
CA ARG A 310 -2.35 -4.26 15.19
C ARG A 310 -3.22 -5.32 15.88
N LEU A 311 -3.20 -6.56 15.41
CA LEU A 311 -3.90 -7.68 16.03
C LEU A 311 -3.30 -8.03 17.40
N ALA A 312 -1.97 -8.08 17.51
CA ALA A 312 -1.29 -8.32 18.77
C ALA A 312 -1.63 -7.27 19.84
N LEU A 313 -1.61 -5.98 19.46
CA LEU A 313 -2.01 -4.89 20.35
C LEU A 313 -3.49 -4.96 20.74
N SER A 314 -4.37 -5.37 19.83
CA SER A 314 -5.79 -5.54 20.12
C SER A 314 -6.05 -6.70 21.08
N ALA A 315 -5.29 -7.78 20.98
CA ALA A 315 -5.36 -8.91 21.93
C ALA A 315 -4.83 -8.50 23.31
N ALA A 316 -3.72 -7.74 23.37
CA ALA A 316 -3.19 -7.21 24.61
C ALA A 316 -4.16 -6.21 25.28
N GLU A 317 -4.83 -5.34 24.50
CA GLU A 317 -5.91 -4.45 24.98
C GLU A 317 -7.04 -5.24 25.62
N ALA A 318 -7.48 -6.31 24.96
CA ALA A 318 -8.56 -7.18 25.47
C ALA A 318 -8.15 -7.86 26.80
N MET A 319 -6.91 -8.36 26.88
CA MET A 319 -6.36 -8.95 28.11
C MET A 319 -6.33 -7.92 29.25
N GLY A 320 -5.81 -6.71 29.00
CA GLY A 320 -5.80 -5.62 29.98
C GLY A 320 -7.21 -5.29 30.50
N SER A 321 -8.18 -5.28 29.62
CA SER A 321 -9.59 -5.07 29.95
C SER A 321 -10.18 -6.18 30.82
N VAL A 322 -9.89 -7.46 30.48
CA VAL A 322 -10.37 -8.64 31.24
C VAL A 322 -9.81 -8.64 32.66
N PHE A 323 -8.54 -8.29 32.83
CA PHE A 323 -7.89 -8.23 34.16
C PHE A 323 -8.15 -6.92 34.91
N GLY A 324 -8.95 -6.00 34.34
CA GLY A 324 -9.36 -4.76 34.99
C GLY A 324 -8.22 -3.71 35.12
N ILE A 325 -7.17 -3.80 34.30
CA ILE A 325 -6.06 -2.85 34.27
C ILE A 325 -6.34 -1.84 33.14
N LYS A 326 -7.15 -0.83 33.47
CA LYS A 326 -7.65 0.15 32.51
C LYS A 326 -6.54 0.96 31.86
N GLU A 327 -5.53 1.33 32.63
CA GLU A 327 -4.40 2.16 32.20
C GLU A 327 -3.62 1.50 31.05
N LEU A 328 -3.26 0.22 31.22
CA LEU A 328 -2.60 -0.54 30.17
C LEU A 328 -3.48 -0.81 28.96
N SER A 329 -4.76 -1.12 29.18
CA SER A 329 -5.73 -1.33 28.10
C SER A 329 -5.88 -0.06 27.25
N GLU A 330 -5.93 1.13 27.85
CA GLU A 330 -5.98 2.40 27.11
C GLU A 330 -4.70 2.69 26.34
N LEU A 331 -3.55 2.41 26.93
CA LEU A 331 -2.26 2.52 26.27
C LEU A 331 -2.19 1.64 25.00
N PHE A 332 -2.53 0.33 25.13
CA PHE A 332 -2.49 -0.60 24.01
C PHE A 332 -3.51 -0.25 22.91
N ARG A 333 -4.68 0.26 23.30
CA ARG A 333 -5.68 0.77 22.36
C ARG A 333 -5.14 1.95 21.54
N ALA A 334 -4.46 2.88 22.19
CA ALA A 334 -3.88 4.03 21.53
C ALA A 334 -2.69 3.64 20.63
N ALA A 335 -1.81 2.74 21.09
CA ALA A 335 -0.78 2.14 20.25
C ALA A 335 -1.38 1.47 19.00
N GLY A 336 -2.50 0.78 19.15
CA GLY A 336 -3.27 0.22 18.04
C GLY A 336 -3.87 1.29 17.12
N TRP A 337 -4.16 2.51 17.59
CA TRP A 337 -4.56 3.61 16.71
C TRP A 337 -3.41 4.09 15.85
N VAL A 338 -2.19 4.16 16.39
CA VAL A 338 -0.98 4.49 15.63
C VAL A 338 -0.77 3.47 14.51
N MET A 339 -0.83 2.17 14.80
CA MET A 339 -0.76 1.13 13.77
C MET A 339 -1.85 1.27 12.70
N SER A 340 -3.04 1.75 13.08
CA SER A 340 -4.12 2.00 12.12
C SER A 340 -3.82 3.18 11.18
N ILE A 341 -3.11 4.20 11.64
CA ILE A 341 -2.66 5.34 10.82
C ILE A 341 -1.60 4.85 9.83
N ILE A 342 -0.60 4.10 10.29
CA ILE A 342 0.44 3.50 9.44
C ILE A 342 -0.21 2.63 8.36
N MET A 343 -1.13 1.76 8.75
CA MET A 343 -1.87 0.91 7.82
C MET A 343 -2.65 1.72 6.77
N ALA A 344 -3.28 2.83 7.17
CA ALA A 344 -4.01 3.69 6.25
C ALA A 344 -3.08 4.31 5.20
N VAL A 345 -1.88 4.74 5.59
CA VAL A 345 -0.87 5.27 4.67
C VAL A 345 -0.44 4.21 3.65
N ILE A 346 -0.11 2.99 4.11
CA ILE A 346 0.28 1.87 3.23
C ILE A 346 -0.83 1.56 2.23
N VAL A 347 -2.07 1.45 2.70
CA VAL A 347 -3.24 1.15 1.85
C VAL A 347 -3.47 2.26 0.83
N CYS A 348 -3.40 3.53 1.23
CA CYS A 348 -3.53 4.65 0.30
C CYS A 348 -2.44 4.63 -0.78
N PHE A 349 -1.19 4.35 -0.41
CA PHE A 349 -0.09 4.25 -1.36
C PHE A 349 -0.23 3.07 -2.33
N LEU A 350 -0.66 1.91 -1.82
CA LEU A 350 -0.97 0.74 -2.64
C LEU A 350 -2.08 1.04 -3.66
N LEU A 351 -3.15 1.70 -3.21
CA LEU A 351 -4.24 2.12 -4.09
C LEU A 351 -3.77 3.11 -5.15
N LEU A 352 -2.97 4.12 -4.76
CA LEU A 352 -2.41 5.09 -5.69
C LEU A 352 -1.65 4.39 -6.82
N ASN A 353 -0.71 3.50 -6.47
CA ASN A 353 0.09 2.76 -7.44
C ASN A 353 -0.76 1.87 -8.35
N THR A 354 -1.66 1.08 -7.76
CA THR A 354 -2.52 0.16 -8.50
C THR A 354 -3.44 0.89 -9.47
N ILE A 355 -4.10 1.95 -9.01
CA ILE A 355 -5.05 2.68 -9.85
C ILE A 355 -4.32 3.41 -10.97
N SER A 356 -3.15 4.00 -10.69
CA SER A 356 -2.32 4.61 -11.73
C SER A 356 -1.94 3.59 -12.81
N ALA A 357 -1.48 2.41 -12.41
CA ALA A 357 -1.11 1.35 -13.35
C ALA A 357 -2.32 0.83 -14.15
N VAL A 358 -3.48 0.66 -13.50
CA VAL A 358 -4.73 0.25 -14.18
C VAL A 358 -5.19 1.30 -15.20
N ILE A 359 -5.11 2.59 -14.88
CA ILE A 359 -5.47 3.65 -15.83
C ILE A 359 -4.50 3.67 -17.01
N MET A 360 -3.20 3.52 -16.77
CA MET A 360 -2.21 3.41 -17.84
C MET A 360 -2.49 2.20 -18.73
N LEU A 361 -2.86 1.06 -18.16
CA LEU A 361 -3.28 -0.13 -18.87
C LEU A 361 -4.55 0.13 -19.72
N ALA A 362 -5.55 0.79 -19.16
CA ALA A 362 -6.79 1.12 -19.86
C ALA A 362 -6.56 2.09 -21.03
N ILE A 363 -5.66 3.06 -20.88
CA ILE A 363 -5.28 3.97 -21.97
C ILE A 363 -4.70 3.19 -23.15
N GLY A 364 -3.78 2.26 -22.89
CA GLY A 364 -3.15 1.46 -23.94
C GLY A 364 -4.14 0.55 -24.68
N SER A 365 -5.04 -0.11 -23.97
CA SER A 365 -5.99 -1.09 -24.54
C SER A 365 -7.10 -0.46 -25.40
N GLY A 366 -7.26 0.86 -25.40
CA GLY A 366 -8.30 1.54 -26.19
C GLY A 366 -9.72 1.39 -25.64
N THR A 367 -9.88 0.86 -24.43
CA THR A 367 -11.18 0.63 -23.74
C THR A 367 -11.63 1.81 -22.88
N ALA A 368 -10.90 2.93 -22.88
CA ALA A 368 -11.25 4.14 -22.13
C ALA A 368 -11.96 5.17 -22.99
#